data_5db265ea519000fc5afaefc18ff136f7
#
_entry.id   5db265ea519000fc5afaefc18ff136f7
#
_cell.length_a   1.000
_cell.length_b   1.000
_cell.length_c   1.000
_cell.angle_alpha   90.00
_cell.angle_beta   90.00
_cell.angle_gamma   90.00
#
_symmetry.space_group_name_H-M   'P 1'
#
loop_
_entity.id
_entity.type
_entity.pdbx_description
1 polymer ?
#
loop_
_entity_poly.entity_id
_entity_poly.type
_entity_poly.pdbx_seq_one_letter_code
_entity_poly.pdbx_strand_id
1 'polypeptide(L)'
;MITLLYRIYQLFIGLPLLVILTIITALEVGIGTTIGNGHFWGYYPGHWWGKLILKLFLIPVKVEGRENLEKDQSYVFVANHQGSFDIFIIYGHLNRNFKWMMKHQLRKIPFVGYACEKSHQIMVDKRGPSKIRKTYEDAREIL
;
A
#
# COMPACT_ATOMS: atom_id res chain seq x y z
N MET A 1 -2.21 -3.32 -33.06
CA MET A 1 -0.92 -4.06 -32.88
C MET A 1 -0.24 -3.72 -31.55
N ILE A 2 0.12 -2.46 -31.28
CA ILE A 2 0.78 -2.04 -30.03
C ILE A 2 -0.02 -2.45 -28.78
N THR A 3 -1.34 -2.27 -28.78
CA THR A 3 -2.20 -2.63 -27.65
C THR A 3 -2.19 -4.14 -27.36
N LEU A 4 -2.14 -4.99 -28.40
CA LEU A 4 -2.07 -6.44 -28.25
C LEU A 4 -0.71 -6.86 -27.66
N LEU A 5 0.39 -6.31 -28.17
CA LEU A 5 1.74 -6.57 -27.64
C LEU A 5 1.85 -6.12 -26.17
N TYR A 6 1.27 -4.98 -25.84
CA TYR A 6 1.27 -4.51 -24.45
C TYR A 6 0.44 -5.43 -23.53
N ARG A 7 -0.69 -5.95 -23.98
CA ARG A 7 -1.48 -6.93 -23.21
C ARG A 7 -0.73 -8.24 -22.99
N ILE A 8 -0.03 -8.71 -24.02
CA ILE A 8 0.84 -9.91 -23.91
C ILE A 8 1.95 -9.65 -22.87
N TYR A 9 2.61 -8.50 -22.97
CA TYR A 9 3.59 -8.06 -21.97
C TYR A 9 3.01 -8.03 -20.56
N GLN A 10 1.84 -7.41 -20.37
CA GLN A 10 1.19 -7.35 -19.06
C GLN A 10 0.90 -8.73 -18.48
N LEU A 11 0.42 -9.66 -19.33
CA LEU A 11 0.04 -11.00 -18.89
C LEU A 11 1.24 -11.88 -18.56
N PHE A 12 2.25 -11.90 -19.44
CA PHE A 12 3.37 -12.86 -19.33
C PHE A 12 4.58 -12.32 -18.56
N ILE A 13 4.73 -11.01 -18.45
CA ILE A 13 5.86 -10.37 -17.74
C ILE A 13 5.33 -9.54 -16.57
N GLY A 14 4.43 -8.62 -16.82
CA GLY A 14 3.95 -7.68 -15.81
C GLY A 14 3.28 -8.38 -14.63
N LEU A 15 2.34 -9.28 -14.88
CA LEU A 15 1.59 -9.96 -13.82
C LEU A 15 2.46 -10.93 -12.99
N PRO A 16 3.29 -11.81 -13.58
CA PRO A 16 4.20 -12.65 -12.80
C PRO A 16 5.17 -11.84 -11.93
N LEU A 17 5.77 -10.78 -12.49
CA LEU A 17 6.68 -9.91 -11.74
C LEU A 17 5.95 -9.12 -10.65
N LEU A 18 4.72 -8.67 -10.88
CA LEU A 18 3.87 -8.06 -9.84
C LEU A 18 3.73 -8.99 -8.63
N VAL A 19 3.39 -10.26 -8.88
CA VAL A 19 3.22 -11.25 -7.81
C VAL A 19 4.53 -11.48 -7.05
N ILE A 20 5.63 -11.69 -7.76
CA ILE A 20 6.95 -11.90 -7.17
C ILE A 20 7.37 -10.70 -6.31
N LEU A 21 7.31 -9.49 -6.87
CA LEU A 21 7.66 -8.27 -6.15
C LEU A 21 6.77 -8.04 -4.93
N THR A 22 5.47 -8.37 -5.03
CA THR A 22 4.56 -8.25 -3.89
C THR A 22 4.94 -9.22 -2.76
N ILE A 23 5.29 -10.48 -3.09
CA ILE A 23 5.73 -11.46 -2.09
C ILE A 23 7.04 -11.01 -1.44
N ILE A 24 8.02 -10.58 -2.22
CA ILE A 24 9.31 -10.09 -1.71
C ILE A 24 9.07 -8.91 -0.75
N THR A 25 8.32 -7.91 -1.19
CA THR A 25 8.01 -6.74 -0.35
C THR A 25 7.27 -7.12 0.93
N ALA A 26 6.32 -8.06 0.85
CA ALA A 26 5.61 -8.54 2.03
C ALA A 26 6.54 -9.25 3.03
N LEU A 27 7.51 -10.01 2.55
CA LEU A 27 8.54 -10.64 3.39
C LEU A 27 9.48 -9.59 4.00
N GLU A 28 9.94 -8.61 3.21
CA GLU A 28 10.75 -7.49 3.71
C GLU A 28 10.05 -6.73 4.83
N VAL A 29 8.77 -6.37 4.64
CA VAL A 29 7.96 -5.72 5.67
C VAL A 29 7.83 -6.63 6.89
N GLY A 30 7.44 -7.88 6.73
CA GLY A 30 7.21 -8.81 7.83
C GLY A 30 8.46 -9.07 8.66
N ILE A 31 9.59 -9.33 8.02
CA ILE A 31 10.88 -9.57 8.69
C ILE A 31 11.42 -8.26 9.27
N GLY A 32 11.49 -7.21 8.45
CA GLY A 32 12.08 -5.94 8.84
C GLY A 32 11.37 -5.25 10.00
N THR A 33 10.03 -5.32 10.07
CA THR A 33 9.26 -4.79 11.21
C THR A 33 9.44 -5.61 12.49
N THR A 34 9.81 -6.89 12.37
CA THR A 34 10.00 -7.76 13.53
C THR A 34 11.39 -7.60 14.15
N ILE A 35 12.44 -7.42 13.34
CA ILE A 35 13.83 -7.39 13.80
C ILE A 35 14.48 -6.00 13.73
N GLY A 36 13.83 -5.03 13.10
CA GLY A 36 14.37 -3.71 12.81
C GLY A 36 13.43 -2.57 13.22
N ASN A 37 13.66 -1.40 12.61
CA ASN A 37 12.85 -0.22 12.86
C ASN A 37 11.48 -0.34 12.17
N GLY A 38 10.41 -0.55 12.93
CA GLY A 38 9.04 -0.71 12.43
C GLY A 38 8.54 0.50 11.64
N HIS A 39 9.00 1.72 11.96
CA HIS A 39 8.64 2.93 11.20
C HIS A 39 9.23 2.92 9.79
N PHE A 40 10.49 2.48 9.64
CA PHE A 40 11.14 2.36 8.35
C PHE A 40 10.57 1.18 7.54
N TRP A 41 10.64 -0.03 8.09
CA TRP A 41 10.24 -1.24 7.40
C TRP A 41 8.74 -1.36 7.17
N GLY A 42 7.93 -0.68 7.97
CA GLY A 42 6.48 -0.62 7.78
C GLY A 42 6.01 0.28 6.63
N TYR A 43 6.91 1.10 6.04
CA TYR A 43 6.54 2.04 4.98
C TYR A 43 7.44 1.94 3.73
N TYR A 44 8.76 2.02 3.87
CA TYR A 44 9.66 2.19 2.71
C TYR A 44 9.66 1.04 1.71
N PRO A 45 9.60 -0.24 2.10
CA PRO A 45 9.46 -1.31 1.12
C PRO A 45 8.20 -1.16 0.27
N GLY A 46 7.06 -0.83 0.88
CA GLY A 46 5.81 -0.52 0.16
C GLY A 46 5.93 0.69 -0.77
N HIS A 47 6.64 1.73 -0.34
CA HIS A 47 6.90 2.90 -1.16
C HIS A 47 7.70 2.56 -2.44
N TRP A 48 8.76 1.78 -2.32
CA TRP A 48 9.55 1.37 -3.48
C TRP A 48 8.81 0.35 -4.35
N TRP A 49 8.08 -0.58 -3.74
CA TRP A 49 7.21 -1.49 -4.44
C TRP A 49 6.19 -0.75 -5.33
N GLY A 50 5.51 0.27 -4.80
CA GLY A 50 4.60 1.09 -5.57
C GLY A 50 5.26 1.72 -6.80
N LYS A 51 6.45 2.32 -6.63
CA LYS A 51 7.23 2.90 -7.74
C LYS A 51 7.67 1.87 -8.77
N LEU A 52 8.14 0.70 -8.33
CA LEU A 52 8.60 -0.38 -9.22
C LEU A 52 7.44 -0.93 -10.05
N ILE A 53 6.28 -1.15 -9.44
CA ILE A 53 5.10 -1.64 -10.15
C ILE A 53 4.63 -0.63 -11.22
N LEU A 54 4.59 0.66 -10.90
CA LEU A 54 4.22 1.68 -11.88
C LEU A 54 5.19 1.72 -13.07
N LYS A 55 6.50 1.58 -12.81
CA LYS A 55 7.51 1.47 -13.88
C LYS A 55 7.34 0.19 -14.69
N LEU A 56 7.10 -0.95 -14.03
CA LEU A 56 6.86 -2.23 -14.68
C LEU A 56 5.68 -2.16 -15.63
N PHE A 57 4.61 -1.48 -15.25
CA PHE A 57 3.43 -1.30 -16.10
C PHE A 57 3.50 -0.06 -17.00
N LEU A 58 4.65 0.60 -17.07
CA LEU A 58 4.90 1.78 -17.90
C LEU A 58 3.89 2.92 -17.66
N ILE A 59 3.47 3.09 -16.41
CA ILE A 59 2.51 4.13 -16.01
C ILE A 59 3.26 5.37 -15.55
N PRO A 60 3.24 6.47 -16.31
CA PRO A 60 3.81 7.73 -15.89
C PRO A 60 2.94 8.37 -14.82
N VAL A 61 3.55 8.92 -13.77
CA VAL A 61 2.85 9.62 -12.70
C VAL A 61 3.38 11.04 -12.58
N LYS A 62 2.48 12.01 -12.64
CA LYS A 62 2.74 13.41 -12.31
C LYS A 62 2.09 13.74 -10.98
N VAL A 63 2.81 14.34 -10.06
CA VAL A 63 2.29 14.78 -8.75
C VAL A 63 2.35 16.30 -8.70
N GLU A 64 1.21 16.89 -8.38
CA GLU A 64 1.04 18.33 -8.20
C GLU A 64 0.51 18.63 -6.79
N GLY A 65 0.73 19.84 -6.27
CA GLY A 65 0.17 20.27 -4.99
C GLY A 65 0.92 19.79 -3.75
N ARG A 66 2.15 19.27 -3.87
CA ARG A 66 2.97 18.87 -2.70
C ARG A 66 3.31 20.01 -1.78
N GLU A 67 3.42 21.20 -2.32
CA GLU A 67 3.65 22.46 -1.62
C GLU A 67 2.54 22.82 -0.63
N ASN A 68 1.34 22.22 -0.80
CA ASN A 68 0.22 22.40 0.11
C ASN A 68 0.33 21.54 1.39
N LEU A 69 1.33 20.65 1.47
CA LEU A 69 1.53 19.76 2.61
C LEU A 69 2.69 20.26 3.48
N GLU A 70 2.36 20.73 4.67
CA GLU A 70 3.35 21.12 5.67
C GLU A 70 4.09 19.87 6.24
N LYS A 71 5.38 19.98 6.48
CA LYS A 71 6.23 18.83 6.86
C LYS A 71 5.84 18.21 8.19
N ASP A 72 5.54 19.06 9.17
CA ASP A 72 5.34 18.65 10.57
C ASP A 72 3.87 18.53 10.98
N GLN A 73 2.97 18.58 9.98
CA GLN A 73 1.54 18.45 10.21
C GLN A 73 1.04 17.05 9.87
N SER A 74 0.15 16.52 10.72
CA SER A 74 -0.58 15.28 10.47
C SER A 74 -1.76 15.52 9.53
N TYR A 75 -2.00 14.57 8.61
CA TYR A 75 -3.08 14.65 7.62
C TYR A 75 -3.87 13.37 7.54
N VAL A 76 -5.15 13.51 7.27
CA VAL A 76 -6.01 12.43 6.79
C VAL A 76 -6.19 12.60 5.29
N PHE A 77 -5.66 11.64 4.51
CA PHE A 77 -5.80 11.67 3.06
C PHE A 77 -7.05 10.90 2.63
N VAL A 78 -7.90 11.55 1.88
CA VAL A 78 -9.09 10.95 1.26
C VAL A 78 -8.92 11.08 -0.26
N ALA A 79 -8.90 9.97 -0.96
CA ALA A 79 -8.71 9.93 -2.40
C ALA A 79 -9.86 9.19 -3.08
N ASN A 80 -10.18 9.60 -4.32
CA ASN A 80 -11.03 8.81 -5.18
C ASN A 80 -10.34 7.48 -5.49
N HIS A 81 -11.04 6.37 -5.24
CA HIS A 81 -10.49 5.04 -5.47
C HIS A 81 -11.22 4.39 -6.66
N GLN A 82 -10.56 4.41 -7.81
CA GLN A 82 -11.15 3.94 -9.08
C GLN A 82 -10.59 2.58 -9.53
N GLY A 83 -9.44 2.18 -8.98
CA GLY A 83 -8.81 0.92 -9.36
C GLY A 83 -7.63 0.52 -8.51
N SER A 84 -7.13 -0.69 -8.74
CA SER A 84 -6.00 -1.24 -7.95
C SER A 84 -4.69 -0.45 -8.11
N PHE A 85 -4.53 0.28 -9.22
CA PHE A 85 -3.32 1.08 -9.44
C PHE A 85 -3.21 2.30 -8.52
N ASP A 86 -4.32 2.77 -7.94
CA ASP A 86 -4.31 3.87 -6.97
C ASP A 86 -3.43 3.55 -5.76
N ILE A 87 -3.40 2.27 -5.35
CA ILE A 87 -2.55 1.80 -4.25
C ILE A 87 -1.07 2.04 -4.57
N PHE A 88 -0.63 1.66 -5.76
CA PHE A 88 0.76 1.84 -6.20
C PHE A 88 1.12 3.32 -6.35
N ILE A 89 0.19 4.14 -6.87
CA ILE A 89 0.39 5.58 -7.05
C ILE A 89 0.56 6.25 -5.68
N ILE A 90 -0.33 5.99 -4.74
CA ILE A 90 -0.29 6.61 -3.41
C ILE A 90 0.95 6.14 -2.64
N TYR A 91 1.24 4.84 -2.59
CA TYR A 91 2.45 4.33 -1.92
C TYR A 91 3.73 4.90 -2.55
N GLY A 92 3.81 4.87 -3.88
CA GLY A 92 5.01 5.28 -4.59
C GLY A 92 5.27 6.79 -4.62
N HIS A 93 4.22 7.61 -4.49
CA HIS A 93 4.36 9.04 -4.80
C HIS A 93 3.85 10.01 -3.73
N LEU A 94 3.15 9.57 -2.69
CA LEU A 94 2.73 10.46 -1.61
C LEU A 94 3.93 11.01 -0.81
N ASN A 95 5.02 10.23 -0.69
CA ASN A 95 6.23 10.58 0.04
C ASN A 95 5.99 10.99 1.51
N ARG A 96 5.01 10.37 2.14
CA ARG A 96 4.70 10.50 3.55
C ARG A 96 4.47 9.11 4.13
N ASN A 97 5.00 8.83 5.33
CA ASN A 97 4.65 7.62 6.04
C ASN A 97 3.19 7.75 6.51
N PHE A 98 2.36 6.80 6.15
CA PHE A 98 0.94 6.80 6.46
C PHE A 98 0.46 5.38 6.72
N LYS A 99 -0.73 5.26 7.29
CA LYS A 99 -1.41 3.97 7.47
C LYS A 99 -2.68 3.94 6.62
N TRP A 100 -2.87 2.83 5.91
CA TRP A 100 -4.10 2.60 5.16
C TRP A 100 -5.24 2.21 6.08
N MET A 101 -6.42 2.74 5.81
CA MET A 101 -7.67 2.15 6.26
C MET A 101 -8.17 1.18 5.18
N MET A 102 -8.14 -0.12 5.46
CA MET A 102 -8.43 -1.15 4.45
C MET A 102 -9.44 -2.17 4.95
N LYS A 103 -10.03 -2.92 3.99
CA LYS A 103 -11.00 -3.96 4.31
C LYS A 103 -10.38 -5.08 5.14
N HIS A 104 -11.03 -5.49 6.22
CA HIS A 104 -10.59 -6.60 7.07
C HIS A 104 -10.32 -7.91 6.31
N GLN A 105 -11.04 -8.17 5.21
CA GLN A 105 -10.86 -9.36 4.39
C GLN A 105 -9.47 -9.48 3.76
N LEU A 106 -8.75 -8.36 3.55
CA LEU A 106 -7.39 -8.35 3.01
C LEU A 106 -6.39 -9.07 3.91
N ARG A 107 -6.68 -9.20 5.21
CA ARG A 107 -5.93 -10.02 6.17
C ARG A 107 -5.75 -11.46 5.74
N LYS A 108 -6.69 -12.00 4.94
CA LYS A 108 -6.68 -13.40 4.49
C LYS A 108 -5.78 -13.64 3.28
N ILE A 109 -5.27 -12.60 2.64
CA ILE A 109 -4.37 -12.75 1.50
C ILE A 109 -3.00 -13.19 2.02
N PRO A 110 -2.48 -14.37 1.58
CA PRO A 110 -1.17 -14.85 2.00
C PRO A 110 -0.09 -13.80 1.80
N PHE A 111 0.88 -13.73 2.69
CA PHE A 111 1.97 -12.76 2.73
C PHE A 111 1.51 -11.30 2.91
N VAL A 112 0.59 -10.81 2.06
CA VAL A 112 0.10 -9.42 2.10
C VAL A 112 -0.63 -9.13 3.41
N GLY A 113 -1.54 -10.01 3.85
CA GLY A 113 -2.26 -9.85 5.11
C GLY A 113 -1.32 -9.76 6.31
N TYR A 114 -0.31 -10.63 6.33
CA TYR A 114 0.73 -10.62 7.36
C TYR A 114 1.55 -9.32 7.35
N ALA A 115 1.99 -8.86 6.16
CA ALA A 115 2.71 -7.60 6.03
C ALA A 115 1.88 -6.39 6.49
N CYS A 116 0.58 -6.37 6.13
CA CYS A 116 -0.33 -5.31 6.57
C CYS A 116 -0.51 -5.28 8.09
N GLU A 117 -0.58 -6.44 8.74
CA GLU A 117 -0.63 -6.52 10.22
C GLU A 117 0.65 -6.04 10.86
N LYS A 118 1.80 -6.52 10.39
CA LYS A 118 3.12 -6.16 10.92
C LYS A 118 3.48 -4.69 10.69
N SER A 119 2.96 -4.08 9.63
CA SER A 119 3.12 -2.65 9.36
C SER A 119 2.04 -1.78 10.03
N HIS A 120 1.21 -2.36 10.91
CA HIS A 120 0.15 -1.66 11.64
C HIS A 120 -0.82 -0.91 10.73
N GLN A 121 -1.28 -1.57 9.64
CA GLN A 121 -2.35 -1.02 8.81
C GLN A 121 -3.70 -1.15 9.52
N ILE A 122 -4.59 -0.17 9.34
CA ILE A 122 -5.88 -0.12 10.03
C ILE A 122 -6.89 -1.00 9.29
N MET A 123 -7.27 -2.12 9.90
CA MET A 123 -8.20 -3.11 9.31
C MET A 123 -9.65 -2.79 9.71
N VAL A 124 -10.43 -2.28 8.77
CA VAL A 124 -11.82 -1.88 9.01
C VAL A 124 -12.75 -3.09 8.91
N ASP A 125 -13.41 -3.42 10.03
CA ASP A 125 -14.45 -4.45 10.10
C ASP A 125 -15.84 -3.79 10.17
N LYS A 126 -16.61 -3.91 9.08
CA LYS A 126 -17.95 -3.31 8.95
C LYS A 126 -19.10 -4.23 9.37
N ARG A 127 -18.84 -5.36 10.02
CA ARG A 127 -19.85 -6.38 10.38
C ARG A 127 -20.74 -6.00 11.56
N GLY A 128 -20.69 -4.77 12.05
CA GLY A 128 -21.56 -4.26 13.09
C GLY A 128 -20.98 -3.08 13.85
N PRO A 129 -21.80 -2.32 14.58
CA PRO A 129 -21.36 -1.09 15.26
C PRO A 129 -20.21 -1.30 16.25
N SER A 130 -20.22 -2.40 17.01
CA SER A 130 -19.17 -2.75 17.98
C SER A 130 -17.81 -2.99 17.29
N LYS A 131 -17.82 -3.60 16.11
CA LYS A 131 -16.60 -3.84 15.32
C LYS A 131 -16.05 -2.56 14.71
N ILE A 132 -16.94 -1.68 14.26
CA ILE A 132 -16.56 -0.35 13.77
C ILE A 132 -15.93 0.46 14.90
N ARG A 133 -16.55 0.48 16.08
CA ARG A 133 -16.01 1.18 17.26
C ARG A 133 -14.61 0.66 17.61
N LYS A 134 -14.42 -0.66 17.67
CA LYS A 134 -13.11 -1.25 17.92
C LYS A 134 -12.08 -0.82 16.87
N THR A 135 -12.45 -0.73 15.59
CA THR A 135 -11.54 -0.23 14.53
C THR A 135 -11.05 1.19 14.83
N TYR A 136 -11.91 2.08 15.34
CA TYR A 136 -11.49 3.42 15.71
C TYR A 136 -10.62 3.45 16.97
N GLU A 137 -10.88 2.58 17.93
CA GLU A 137 -10.04 2.43 19.14
C GLU A 137 -8.64 1.94 18.73
N ASP A 138 -8.54 0.88 17.93
CA ASP A 138 -7.28 0.35 17.39
C ASP A 138 -6.52 1.41 16.55
N ALA A 139 -7.23 2.21 15.76
CA ALA A 139 -6.62 3.27 14.95
C ALA A 139 -6.00 4.38 15.81
N ARG A 140 -6.62 4.73 16.94
CA ARG A 140 -6.08 5.74 17.88
C ARG A 140 -4.80 5.30 18.59
N GLU A 141 -4.60 3.99 18.75
CA GLU A 141 -3.37 3.44 19.33
C GLU A 141 -2.22 3.37 18.31
N ILE A 142 -2.55 3.30 17.01
CA ILE A 142 -1.59 3.17 15.92
C ILE A 142 -1.05 4.55 15.47
N LEU A 143 -1.88 5.58 15.54
CA LEU A 143 -1.62 6.94 15.04
C LEU A 143 -1.06 7.85 16.14
#